data_5187487c388b338aa3d835206b09e1b4
#
_entry.id   5187487c388b338aa3d835206b09e1b4
#
_cell.length_a   1.000
_cell.length_b   1.000
_cell.length_c   1.000
_cell.angle_alpha   90.00
_cell.angle_beta   90.00
_cell.angle_gamma   90.00
#
_symmetry.space_group_name_H-M   'P 1'
#
loop_
_entity.id
_entity.type
_entity.pdbx_description
1 polymer ?
#
loop_
_entity_poly.entity_id
_entity_poly.type
_entity_poly.pdbx_seq_one_letter_code
_entity_poly.pdbx_strand_id
1 'polypeptide(L)'
;MSSPAFALDPRLAADTVPVCELTLSTVRLMRDSRFLWAILVPRIAGAVEIADLAAADRQALMEEMAQVSAALRRVAPCDKLNIGALGNIVAQLHVHVVARRKNDAAWPGPVWGSGPAAAYPPGELERTVNALHGILAP
;
A
#
# COMPACT_ATOMS: atom_id res chain seq x y z
N MET A 1 28.53 10.77 11.45
CA MET A 1 27.16 10.91 11.94
C MET A 1 26.30 9.79 11.36
N SER A 2 25.50 9.15 12.19
CA SER A 2 24.57 8.15 11.71
C SER A 2 23.43 8.81 10.92
N SER A 3 22.91 8.15 9.88
CA SER A 3 21.71 8.58 9.17
C SER A 3 20.51 8.58 10.13
N PRO A 4 19.54 9.49 9.95
CA PRO A 4 18.31 9.42 10.73
C PRO A 4 17.65 8.05 10.55
N ALA A 5 17.10 7.52 11.62
CA ALA A 5 16.31 6.30 11.54
C ALA A 5 15.04 6.55 10.74
N PHE A 6 14.60 5.53 9.96
CA PHE A 6 13.31 5.58 9.30
C PHE A 6 12.18 5.67 10.33
N ALA A 7 11.22 6.56 10.08
CA ALA A 7 9.99 6.66 10.85
C ALA A 7 8.82 6.85 9.90
N LEU A 8 7.77 6.07 10.10
CA LEU A 8 6.57 6.17 9.27
C LEU A 8 5.89 7.52 9.51
N ASP A 9 5.50 8.19 8.43
CA ASP A 9 4.77 9.46 8.51
C ASP A 9 3.48 9.27 9.31
N PRO A 10 3.18 10.17 10.28
CA PRO A 10 2.01 10.04 11.14
C PRO A 10 0.68 9.97 10.38
N ARG A 11 0.57 10.63 9.22
CA ARG A 11 -0.65 10.60 8.39
C ARG A 11 -0.83 9.22 7.75
N LEU A 12 0.25 8.61 7.26
CA LEU A 12 0.19 7.24 6.73
C LEU A 12 -0.17 6.26 7.85
N ALA A 13 0.40 6.43 9.03
CA ALA A 13 0.08 5.59 10.19
C ALA A 13 -1.41 5.70 10.58
N ALA A 14 -1.98 6.91 10.52
CA ALA A 14 -3.38 7.15 10.88
C ALA A 14 -4.35 6.59 9.83
N ASP A 15 -4.00 6.69 8.55
CA ASP A 15 -4.89 6.31 7.44
C ASP A 15 -4.86 4.82 7.13
N THR A 16 -3.94 4.07 7.72
CA THR A 16 -3.69 2.65 7.39
C THR A 16 -3.50 1.81 8.64
N VAL A 17 -3.53 0.49 8.45
CA VAL A 17 -3.15 -0.48 9.49
C VAL A 17 -1.99 -1.34 8.99
N PRO A 18 -1.11 -1.84 9.89
CA PRO A 18 0.01 -2.68 9.48
C PRO A 18 -0.46 -4.03 8.96
N VAL A 19 0.19 -4.53 7.93
CA VAL A 19 0.00 -5.88 7.39
C VAL A 19 1.23 -6.75 7.67
N CYS A 20 2.39 -6.36 7.14
CA CYS A 20 3.65 -7.08 7.36
C CYS A 20 4.84 -6.20 6.97
N GLU A 21 6.03 -6.72 7.29
CA GLU A 21 7.30 -6.15 6.87
C GLU A 21 7.92 -7.03 5.78
N LEU A 22 8.26 -6.43 4.64
CA LEU A 22 9.08 -7.06 3.61
C LEU A 22 10.53 -6.59 3.75
N THR A 23 11.42 -7.08 2.90
CA THR A 23 12.84 -6.74 3.00
C THR A 23 13.09 -5.23 2.92
N LEU A 24 12.45 -4.54 1.98
CA LEU A 24 12.59 -3.10 1.78
C LEU A 24 11.48 -2.30 2.44
N SER A 25 10.24 -2.74 2.27
CA SER A 25 9.06 -1.92 2.58
C SER A 25 8.25 -2.49 3.72
N THR A 26 7.64 -1.60 4.50
CA THR A 26 6.50 -1.95 5.32
C THR A 26 5.25 -1.95 4.43
N VAL A 27 4.39 -2.97 4.61
CA VAL A 27 3.12 -3.10 3.88
C VAL A 27 1.98 -2.75 4.83
N ARG A 28 1.10 -1.88 4.39
CA ARG A 28 -0.04 -1.41 5.17
C ARG A 28 -1.31 -1.48 4.33
N LEU A 29 -2.47 -1.56 4.97
CA LEU A 29 -3.77 -1.58 4.32
C LEU A 29 -4.52 -0.28 4.63
N MET A 30 -5.04 0.37 3.59
CA MET A 30 -5.84 1.59 3.75
C MET A 30 -7.14 1.29 4.50
N ARG A 31 -7.52 2.19 5.39
CA ARG A 31 -8.80 2.13 6.12
C ARG A 31 -9.94 2.62 5.25
N ASP A 32 -10.17 1.95 4.12
CA ASP A 32 -11.24 2.31 3.18
C ASP A 32 -11.84 1.02 2.62
N SER A 33 -13.03 0.69 3.10
CA SER A 33 -13.71 -0.56 2.72
C SER A 33 -14.20 -0.58 1.27
N ARG A 34 -14.20 0.56 0.59
CA ARG A 34 -14.66 0.63 -0.80
C ARG A 34 -13.72 -0.08 -1.77
N PHE A 35 -12.44 -0.22 -1.39
CA PHE A 35 -11.40 -0.79 -2.24
C PHE A 35 -10.45 -1.66 -1.43
N LEU A 36 -9.98 -2.75 -2.02
CA LEU A 36 -8.84 -3.51 -1.47
C LEU A 36 -7.56 -2.76 -1.86
N TRP A 37 -6.99 -2.02 -0.92
CA TRP A 37 -6.02 -0.97 -1.17
C TRP A 37 -4.85 -1.08 -0.20
N ALA A 38 -3.71 -1.56 -0.70
CA ALA A 38 -2.47 -1.65 0.06
C ALA A 38 -1.54 -0.49 -0.27
N ILE A 39 -0.64 -0.17 0.64
CA ILE A 39 0.50 0.69 0.37
C ILE A 39 1.79 0.01 0.80
N LEU A 40 2.86 0.28 0.06
CA LEU A 40 4.23 -0.11 0.41
C LEU A 40 5.00 1.15 0.75
N VAL A 41 5.61 1.18 1.92
CA VAL A 41 6.45 2.30 2.34
C VAL A 41 7.88 1.79 2.48
N PRO A 42 8.78 2.11 1.53
CA PRO A 42 10.20 1.74 1.64
C PRO A 42 10.80 2.33 2.92
N ARG A 43 11.48 1.50 3.71
CA ARG A 43 12.09 1.94 4.96
C ARG A 43 13.44 2.61 4.71
N ILE A 44 13.40 3.69 3.95
CA ILE A 44 14.58 4.51 3.61
C ILE A 44 14.29 5.93 4.10
N ALA A 45 15.05 6.37 5.09
CA ALA A 45 14.88 7.70 5.68
C ALA A 45 15.03 8.79 4.61
N GLY A 46 14.07 9.73 4.57
CA GLY A 46 14.10 10.87 3.65
C GLY A 46 13.74 10.55 2.21
N ALA A 47 13.38 9.30 1.88
CA ALA A 47 12.96 8.96 0.51
C ALA A 47 11.65 9.63 0.15
N VAL A 48 11.64 10.30 -1.01
CA VAL A 48 10.47 11.01 -1.56
C VAL A 48 10.12 10.45 -2.94
N GLU A 49 11.11 10.33 -3.82
CA GLU A 49 10.89 9.90 -5.20
C GLU A 49 11.53 8.53 -5.47
N ILE A 50 10.84 7.70 -6.27
CA ILE A 50 11.41 6.41 -6.71
C ILE A 50 12.74 6.65 -7.44
N ALA A 51 12.81 7.71 -8.24
CA ALA A 51 14.01 8.05 -9.02
C ALA A 51 15.26 8.28 -8.16
N ASP A 52 15.08 8.67 -6.90
CA ASP A 52 16.20 8.98 -6.00
C ASP A 52 16.71 7.75 -5.24
N LEU A 53 16.04 6.61 -5.36
CA LEU A 53 16.49 5.36 -4.74
C LEU A 53 17.72 4.81 -5.45
N ALA A 54 18.57 4.11 -4.71
CA ALA A 54 19.63 3.30 -5.31
C ALA A 54 19.03 2.23 -6.24
N ALA A 55 19.76 1.83 -7.27
CA ALA A 55 19.27 0.87 -8.26
C ALA A 55 18.79 -0.44 -7.62
N ALA A 56 19.51 -0.96 -6.64
CA ALA A 56 19.12 -2.18 -5.93
C ALA A 56 17.79 -2.01 -5.19
N ASP A 57 17.56 -0.84 -4.60
CA ASP A 57 16.31 -0.54 -3.88
C ASP A 57 15.14 -0.37 -4.85
N ARG A 58 15.36 0.24 -6.02
CA ARG A 58 14.32 0.30 -7.05
C ARG A 58 13.90 -1.08 -7.53
N GLN A 59 14.87 -1.98 -7.72
CA GLN A 59 14.61 -3.37 -8.12
C GLN A 59 13.84 -4.12 -7.04
N ALA A 60 14.27 -3.99 -5.78
CA ALA A 60 13.58 -4.59 -4.64
C ALA A 60 12.15 -4.08 -4.53
N LEU A 61 11.93 -2.78 -4.69
CA LEU A 61 10.59 -2.18 -4.64
C LEU A 61 9.69 -2.76 -5.74
N MET A 62 10.19 -2.90 -6.96
CA MET A 62 9.41 -3.47 -8.07
C MET A 62 8.99 -4.92 -7.75
N GLU A 63 9.90 -5.72 -7.22
CA GLU A 63 9.58 -7.10 -6.82
C GLU A 63 8.56 -7.14 -5.69
N GLU A 64 8.67 -6.26 -4.72
CA GLU A 64 7.71 -6.18 -3.62
C GLU A 64 6.33 -5.71 -4.10
N MET A 65 6.28 -4.78 -5.06
CA MET A 65 5.03 -4.39 -5.71
C MET A 65 4.35 -5.58 -6.40
N ALA A 66 5.13 -6.43 -7.07
CA ALA A 66 4.63 -7.64 -7.71
C ALA A 66 4.11 -8.65 -6.68
N GLN A 67 4.82 -8.82 -5.57
CA GLN A 67 4.39 -9.70 -4.47
C GLN A 67 3.06 -9.24 -3.86
N VAL A 68 2.94 -7.95 -3.57
CA VAL A 68 1.71 -7.39 -3.00
C VAL A 68 0.56 -7.48 -3.99
N SER A 69 0.81 -7.22 -5.27
CA SER A 69 -0.18 -7.36 -6.34
C SER A 69 -0.73 -8.78 -6.41
N ALA A 70 0.14 -9.78 -6.36
CA ALA A 70 -0.26 -11.19 -6.37
C ALA A 70 -1.08 -11.54 -5.12
N ALA A 71 -0.69 -11.03 -3.96
CA ALA A 71 -1.42 -11.26 -2.71
C ALA A 71 -2.84 -10.67 -2.77
N LEU A 72 -3.00 -9.45 -3.26
CA LEU A 72 -4.32 -8.83 -3.42
C LEU A 72 -5.23 -9.66 -4.33
N ARG A 73 -4.69 -10.14 -5.46
CA ARG A 73 -5.44 -11.00 -6.40
C ARG A 73 -5.91 -12.31 -5.77
N ARG A 74 -5.17 -12.83 -4.79
CA ARG A 74 -5.55 -14.07 -4.10
C ARG A 74 -6.62 -13.86 -3.04
N VAL A 75 -6.67 -12.66 -2.46
CA VAL A 75 -7.60 -12.35 -1.36
C VAL A 75 -9.01 -12.04 -1.87
N ALA A 76 -9.13 -11.39 -3.03
CA ALA A 76 -10.43 -10.99 -3.58
C ALA A 76 -10.41 -10.97 -5.10
N PRO A 77 -11.61 -11.10 -5.74
CA PRO A 77 -11.73 -10.89 -7.19
C PRO A 77 -11.19 -9.52 -7.61
N CYS A 78 -10.43 -9.49 -8.71
CA CYS A 78 -9.74 -8.30 -9.19
C CYS A 78 -9.78 -8.25 -10.70
N ASP A 79 -10.36 -7.18 -11.25
CA ASP A 79 -10.41 -6.96 -12.70
C ASP A 79 -9.19 -6.18 -13.21
N LYS A 80 -8.61 -5.34 -12.35
CA LYS A 80 -7.47 -4.48 -12.69
C LYS A 80 -6.69 -4.11 -11.45
N LEU A 81 -5.38 -3.94 -11.59
CA LEU A 81 -4.54 -3.34 -10.56
C LEU A 81 -4.22 -1.91 -10.96
N ASN A 82 -4.39 -0.97 -10.03
CA ASN A 82 -3.88 0.39 -10.20
C ASN A 82 -2.72 0.61 -9.22
N ILE A 83 -1.60 1.06 -9.75
CA ILE A 83 -0.38 1.28 -8.98
C ILE A 83 0.05 2.72 -9.20
N GLY A 84 0.40 3.42 -8.14
CA GLY A 84 0.85 4.79 -8.24
C GLY A 84 1.56 5.28 -6.99
N ALA A 85 2.46 6.23 -7.17
CA ALA A 85 3.13 6.96 -6.12
C ALA A 85 2.85 8.45 -6.34
N LEU A 86 1.95 9.03 -5.56
CA LEU A 86 1.53 10.41 -5.73
C LEU A 86 2.40 11.38 -4.92
N GLY A 87 2.35 11.26 -3.59
CA GLY A 87 3.18 12.09 -2.71
C GLY A 87 2.80 13.56 -2.62
N ASN A 88 1.63 13.95 -3.13
CA ASN A 88 1.21 15.36 -3.17
C ASN A 88 0.77 15.88 -1.80
N ILE A 89 0.29 14.99 -0.93
CA ILE A 89 -0.14 15.34 0.43
C ILE A 89 0.90 14.85 1.44
N VAL A 90 1.32 13.58 1.34
CA VAL A 90 2.38 12.99 2.16
C VAL A 90 3.58 12.74 1.27
N ALA A 91 4.66 13.47 1.50
CA ALA A 91 5.86 13.40 0.66
C ALA A 91 6.67 12.12 0.88
N GLN A 92 6.61 11.49 2.06
CA GLN A 92 7.31 10.23 2.30
C GLN A 92 6.92 9.21 1.23
N LEU A 93 7.91 8.63 0.55
CA LEU A 93 7.68 7.70 -0.55
C LEU A 93 6.80 6.53 -0.10
N HIS A 94 5.69 6.38 -0.77
CA HIS A 94 4.79 5.24 -0.61
C HIS A 94 4.14 4.92 -1.94
N VAL A 95 4.00 3.63 -2.22
CA VAL A 95 3.41 3.13 -3.47
C VAL A 95 2.08 2.49 -3.15
N HIS A 96 1.03 3.00 -3.80
CA HIS A 96 -0.31 2.44 -3.71
C HIS A 96 -0.44 1.26 -4.67
N VAL A 97 -1.04 0.18 -4.19
CA VAL A 97 -1.45 -0.96 -5.02
C VAL A 97 -2.91 -1.23 -4.73
N VAL A 98 -3.76 -1.02 -5.71
CA VAL A 98 -5.22 -1.10 -5.52
C VAL A 98 -5.79 -2.16 -6.43
N ALA A 99 -6.49 -3.13 -5.86
CA ALA A 99 -7.25 -4.12 -6.60
C ALA A 99 -8.60 -3.51 -6.98
N ARG A 100 -8.80 -3.29 -8.28
CA ARG A 100 -10.01 -2.65 -8.82
C ARG A 100 -10.98 -3.68 -9.35
N ARG A 101 -12.25 -3.34 -9.24
CA ARG A 101 -13.36 -4.12 -9.80
C ARG A 101 -14.21 -3.20 -10.65
N LYS A 102 -14.73 -3.72 -11.76
CA LYS A 102 -15.57 -2.93 -12.70
C LYS A 102 -16.85 -2.41 -12.06
N ASN A 103 -17.23 -2.93 -10.91
CA ASN A 103 -18.40 -2.49 -10.15
C ASN A 103 -18.05 -1.75 -8.86
N ASP A 104 -16.78 -1.35 -8.66
CA ASP A 104 -16.40 -0.63 -7.45
C ASP A 104 -16.91 0.82 -7.46
N ALA A 105 -16.78 1.50 -6.32
CA ALA A 105 -17.40 2.81 -6.08
C ALA A 105 -16.89 3.93 -7.00
N ALA A 106 -15.72 3.78 -7.61
CA ALA A 106 -15.10 4.84 -8.43
C ALA A 106 -14.92 4.45 -9.91
N TRP A 107 -15.10 3.17 -10.25
CA TRP A 107 -14.83 2.69 -11.61
C TRP A 107 -15.57 3.47 -12.69
N PRO A 108 -14.93 3.87 -13.81
CA PRO A 108 -13.53 3.58 -14.21
C PRO A 108 -12.53 4.63 -13.72
N GLY A 109 -12.92 5.57 -12.90
CA GLY A 109 -12.04 6.60 -12.37
C GLY A 109 -11.05 6.06 -11.35
N PRO A 110 -9.98 6.82 -11.04
CA PRO A 110 -9.03 6.42 -10.02
C PRO A 110 -9.63 6.50 -8.61
N VAL A 111 -9.01 5.79 -7.66
CA VAL A 111 -9.46 5.86 -6.26
C VAL A 111 -9.08 7.18 -5.59
N TRP A 112 -7.96 7.77 -6.01
CA TRP A 112 -7.49 9.05 -5.46
C TRP A 112 -8.45 10.17 -5.90
N GLY A 113 -9.00 10.89 -4.92
CA GLY A 113 -9.98 11.94 -5.18
C GLY A 113 -11.41 11.44 -5.37
N SER A 114 -11.70 10.18 -5.09
CA SER A 114 -13.02 9.57 -5.28
C SER A 114 -14.01 9.83 -4.13
N GLY A 115 -13.68 10.73 -3.22
CA GLY A 115 -14.52 11.08 -2.08
C GLY A 115 -14.04 10.42 -0.78
N PRO A 116 -14.82 10.58 0.31
CA PRO A 116 -14.40 10.12 1.63
C PRO A 116 -14.33 8.60 1.72
N ALA A 117 -13.38 8.12 2.53
CA ALA A 117 -13.25 6.70 2.84
C ALA A 117 -14.49 6.17 3.57
N ALA A 118 -14.82 4.91 3.36
CA ALA A 118 -15.84 4.21 4.10
C ALA A 118 -15.22 3.30 5.15
N ALA A 119 -15.80 3.29 6.35
CA ALA A 119 -15.32 2.42 7.43
C ALA A 119 -15.53 0.94 7.08
N TYR A 120 -14.61 0.09 7.48
CA TYR A 120 -14.80 -1.35 7.40
C TYR A 120 -15.88 -1.80 8.37
N PRO A 121 -16.75 -2.74 7.98
CA PRO A 121 -17.61 -3.43 8.93
C PRO A 121 -16.81 -4.12 10.05
N PRO A 122 -17.38 -4.31 11.24
CA PRO A 122 -16.67 -4.93 12.36
C PRO A 122 -16.04 -6.28 11.97
N GLY A 123 -14.73 -6.44 12.28
CA GLY A 123 -13.96 -7.65 12.04
C GLY A 123 -13.45 -7.85 10.62
N GLU A 124 -13.96 -7.13 9.63
CA GLU A 124 -13.57 -7.32 8.22
C GLU A 124 -12.15 -6.82 7.94
N LEU A 125 -11.76 -5.69 8.53
CA LEU A 125 -10.41 -5.16 8.38
C LEU A 125 -9.37 -6.16 8.89
N GLU A 126 -9.56 -6.73 10.06
CA GLU A 126 -8.67 -7.72 10.66
C GLU A 126 -8.60 -8.99 9.83
N ARG A 127 -9.72 -9.46 9.30
CA ARG A 127 -9.74 -10.64 8.42
C ARG A 127 -8.95 -10.41 7.14
N THR A 128 -9.09 -9.23 6.55
CA THR A 128 -8.35 -8.84 5.34
C THR A 128 -6.85 -8.77 5.61
N VAL A 129 -6.47 -8.11 6.71
CA VAL A 129 -5.06 -8.03 7.14
C VAL A 129 -4.49 -9.42 7.35
N ASN A 130 -5.19 -10.29 8.07
CA ASN A 130 -4.72 -11.65 8.35
C ASN A 130 -4.57 -12.48 7.08
N ALA A 131 -5.48 -12.34 6.13
CA ALA A 131 -5.39 -13.03 4.84
C ALA A 131 -4.15 -12.58 4.05
N LEU A 132 -3.90 -11.27 3.97
CA LEU A 132 -2.72 -10.73 3.30
C LEU A 132 -1.43 -11.13 4.02
N HIS A 133 -1.41 -11.03 5.35
CA HIS A 133 -0.25 -11.42 6.16
C HIS A 133 0.11 -12.90 5.94
N GLY A 134 -0.88 -13.77 5.91
CA GLY A 134 -0.66 -15.20 5.68
C GLY A 134 -0.03 -15.52 4.33
N ILE A 135 -0.24 -14.67 3.33
CA ILE A 135 0.36 -14.84 1.99
C ILE A 135 1.75 -14.21 1.94
N LEU A 136 1.91 -13.00 2.47
CA LEU A 136 3.13 -12.20 2.33
C LEU A 136 4.21 -12.55 3.35
N ALA A 137 3.82 -13.00 4.54
CA ALA A 137 4.72 -13.34 5.64
C ALA A 137 4.25 -14.64 6.31
N PRO A 138 4.26 -15.76 5.58
CA PRO A 138 3.77 -17.06 6.09
C PRO A 138 4.62 -17.61 7.22
#